data_5d7decd7d667b37c436ee7621438e7d2
#
_entry.id   5d7decd7d667b37c436ee7621438e7d2
#
_cell.length_a   1.000
_cell.length_b   1.000
_cell.length_c   1.000
_cell.angle_alpha   90.00
_cell.angle_beta   90.00
_cell.angle_gamma   90.00
#
_symmetry.space_group_name_H-M   'P 1'
#
loop_
_entity.id
_entity.type
_entity.pdbx_description
1 polymer ?
#
loop_
_entity_poly.entity_id
_entity_poly.type
_entity_poly.pdbx_seq_one_letter_code
_entity_poly.pdbx_strand_id
1 'polypeptide(L)'
;MNIKKSVIITIPVLNEEKTLRQQINLLSNFISTNLETNYEVSIVIVNNGSTDSTKSIGSELAMQNSNIHMVSLSKKGVGLALKKSWQNYPGDFLGYMDLDFSSDLSHIKESIVKLENTDADIIAGSRLLKSSRVFQRGLLRTVTSISFNKIISLIFNTKFTDGMCGFKFFVNENLEIFFII
;
A
#
# COMPACT_ATOMS: atom_id res chain seq x y z
N MET A 1 -8.49 23.60 -16.90
CA MET A 1 -8.17 22.16 -16.74
C MET A 1 -8.05 21.91 -15.26
N ASN A 2 -8.90 21.05 -14.68
CA ASN A 2 -8.67 20.60 -13.30
C ASN A 2 -7.43 19.72 -13.28
N ILE A 3 -6.42 20.11 -12.51
CA ILE A 3 -5.22 19.29 -12.30
C ILE A 3 -5.66 18.06 -11.51
N LYS A 4 -5.43 16.87 -12.05
CA LYS A 4 -5.72 15.62 -11.33
C LYS A 4 -4.75 15.48 -10.15
N LYS A 5 -5.27 15.02 -9.02
CA LYS A 5 -4.41 14.66 -7.89
C LYS A 5 -3.64 13.37 -8.18
N SER A 6 -2.41 13.33 -7.72
CA SER A 6 -1.50 12.21 -7.89
C SER A 6 -1.63 11.19 -6.75
N VAL A 7 -1.65 9.90 -7.11
CA VAL A 7 -1.74 8.79 -6.15
C VAL A 7 -0.59 7.84 -6.39
N ILE A 8 0.21 7.58 -5.39
CA ILE A 8 1.32 6.62 -5.44
C ILE A 8 0.94 5.36 -4.65
N ILE A 9 0.85 4.23 -5.32
CA ILE A 9 0.56 2.93 -4.68
C ILE A 9 1.85 2.14 -4.59
N THR A 10 2.40 1.99 -3.39
CA THR A 10 3.63 1.26 -3.12
C THR A 10 3.35 -0.18 -2.76
N ILE A 11 3.99 -1.11 -3.45
CA ILE A 11 3.87 -2.56 -3.25
C ILE A 11 5.25 -3.15 -2.99
N PRO A 12 5.63 -3.37 -1.71
CA PRO A 12 6.84 -4.10 -1.37
C PRO A 12 6.71 -5.57 -1.72
N VAL A 13 7.71 -6.13 -2.41
CA VAL A 13 7.71 -7.53 -2.86
C VAL A 13 8.99 -8.26 -2.43
N LEU A 14 8.86 -9.53 -2.09
CA LEU A 14 9.99 -10.40 -1.72
C LEU A 14 9.73 -11.83 -2.18
N ASN A 15 10.46 -12.28 -3.20
CA ASN A 15 10.34 -13.62 -3.79
C ASN A 15 8.92 -13.94 -4.30
N GLU A 16 8.42 -13.06 -5.18
CA GLU A 16 7.06 -13.10 -5.73
C GLU A 16 7.05 -13.40 -7.24
N GLU A 17 8.07 -14.10 -7.77
CA GLU A 17 8.19 -14.36 -9.21
C GLU A 17 6.96 -15.03 -9.83
N LYS A 18 6.21 -15.83 -9.07
CA LYS A 18 5.05 -16.57 -9.55
C LYS A 18 3.78 -15.73 -9.65
N THR A 19 3.65 -14.71 -8.80
CA THR A 19 2.41 -13.96 -8.61
C THR A 19 2.50 -12.52 -9.10
N LEU A 20 3.71 -11.92 -9.07
CA LEU A 20 3.94 -10.50 -9.31
C LEU A 20 3.27 -9.99 -10.60
N ARG A 21 3.54 -10.63 -11.74
CA ARG A 21 3.01 -10.17 -13.04
C ARG A 21 1.48 -10.17 -13.06
N GLN A 22 0.88 -11.26 -12.58
CA GLN A 22 -0.57 -11.38 -12.56
C GLN A 22 -1.21 -10.32 -11.66
N GLN A 23 -0.69 -10.12 -10.47
CA GLN A 23 -1.25 -9.18 -9.50
C GLN A 23 -1.08 -7.72 -9.94
N ILE A 24 0.09 -7.37 -10.47
CA ILE A 24 0.30 -5.99 -10.97
C ILE A 24 -0.61 -5.69 -12.17
N ASN A 25 -0.79 -6.64 -13.09
CA ASN A 25 -1.73 -6.46 -14.20
C ASN A 25 -3.19 -6.31 -13.71
N LEU A 26 -3.59 -7.09 -12.70
CA LEU A 26 -4.92 -6.95 -12.09
C LEU A 26 -5.12 -5.55 -11.49
N LEU A 27 -4.14 -5.06 -10.74
CA LEU A 27 -4.19 -3.73 -10.15
C LEU A 27 -4.18 -2.64 -11.22
N SER A 28 -3.34 -2.75 -12.24
CA SER A 28 -3.27 -1.79 -13.35
C SER A 28 -4.60 -1.70 -14.09
N ASN A 29 -5.24 -2.83 -14.38
CA ASN A 29 -6.57 -2.86 -14.99
C ASN A 29 -7.64 -2.23 -14.09
N PHE A 30 -7.59 -2.48 -12.79
CA PHE A 30 -8.51 -1.85 -11.85
C PHE A 30 -8.33 -0.33 -11.83
N ILE A 31 -7.09 0.16 -11.80
CA ILE A 31 -6.76 1.59 -11.80
C ILE A 31 -7.28 2.26 -13.07
N SER A 32 -6.98 1.71 -14.24
CA SER A 32 -7.40 2.28 -15.52
C SER A 32 -8.93 2.40 -15.64
N THR A 33 -9.65 1.42 -15.12
CA THR A 33 -11.12 1.40 -15.18
C THR A 33 -11.77 2.32 -14.16
N ASN A 34 -11.20 2.46 -12.95
CA ASN A 34 -11.91 3.05 -11.82
C ASN A 34 -11.34 4.37 -11.30
N LEU A 35 -10.07 4.69 -11.59
CA LEU A 35 -9.34 5.81 -10.98
C LEU A 35 -8.80 6.83 -11.98
N GLU A 36 -8.31 6.43 -13.15
CA GLU A 36 -7.60 7.32 -14.09
C GLU A 36 -8.45 8.48 -14.63
N THR A 37 -9.75 8.39 -14.54
CA THR A 37 -10.61 9.53 -14.91
C THR A 37 -10.38 10.73 -13.99
N ASN A 38 -10.17 10.49 -12.69
CA ASN A 38 -10.12 11.50 -11.64
C ASN A 38 -8.71 11.73 -11.07
N TYR A 39 -7.83 10.73 -11.15
CA TYR A 39 -6.51 10.73 -10.53
C TYR A 39 -5.42 10.35 -11.52
N GLU A 40 -4.20 10.82 -11.25
CA GLU A 40 -2.97 10.33 -11.87
C GLU A 40 -2.36 9.29 -10.94
N VAL A 41 -2.46 7.99 -11.31
CA VAL A 41 -2.06 6.90 -10.41
C VAL A 41 -0.81 6.22 -10.90
N SER A 42 0.19 6.09 -10.02
CA SER A 42 1.42 5.32 -10.26
C SER A 42 1.54 4.14 -9.31
N ILE A 43 1.99 3.00 -9.82
CA ILE A 43 2.34 1.81 -9.04
C ILE A 43 3.86 1.78 -8.86
N VAL A 44 4.33 1.72 -7.62
CA VAL A 44 5.77 1.57 -7.32
C VAL A 44 6.01 0.20 -6.70
N ILE A 45 6.56 -0.71 -7.51
CA ILE A 45 7.00 -2.03 -7.06
C ILE A 45 8.34 -1.85 -6.35
N VAL A 46 8.44 -2.25 -5.09
CA VAL A 46 9.71 -2.17 -4.35
C VAL A 46 10.24 -3.56 -4.05
N ASN A 47 11.25 -3.98 -4.79
CA ASN A 47 11.96 -5.24 -4.52
C ASN A 47 12.74 -5.15 -3.21
N ASN A 48 12.26 -5.89 -2.23
CA ASN A 48 12.77 -5.90 -0.85
C ASN A 48 13.89 -6.95 -0.67
N GLY A 49 14.79 -7.07 -1.65
CA GLY A 49 15.91 -8.00 -1.62
C GLY A 49 15.54 -9.43 -2.03
N SER A 50 14.74 -9.61 -3.10
CA SER A 50 14.43 -10.92 -3.67
C SER A 50 15.67 -11.60 -4.25
N THR A 51 15.66 -12.93 -4.19
CA THR A 51 16.72 -13.81 -4.72
C THR A 51 16.28 -14.60 -5.95
N ASP A 52 14.99 -14.49 -6.31
CA ASP A 52 14.37 -15.11 -7.49
C ASP A 52 14.22 -14.10 -8.65
N SER A 53 13.38 -14.41 -9.64
CA SER A 53 13.14 -13.57 -10.82
C SER A 53 12.24 -12.34 -10.55
N THR A 54 11.84 -12.07 -9.30
CA THR A 54 10.96 -10.93 -8.94
C THR A 54 11.47 -9.61 -9.49
N LYS A 55 12.78 -9.35 -9.35
CA LYS A 55 13.40 -8.10 -9.81
C LYS A 55 13.29 -7.92 -11.32
N SER A 56 13.60 -8.96 -12.11
CA SER A 56 13.54 -8.90 -13.57
C SER A 56 12.10 -8.70 -14.04
N ILE A 57 11.14 -9.44 -13.48
CA ILE A 57 9.71 -9.30 -13.80
C ILE A 57 9.22 -7.88 -13.50
N GLY A 58 9.56 -7.32 -12.33
CA GLY A 58 9.17 -5.94 -11.98
C GLY A 58 9.78 -4.90 -12.94
N SER A 59 11.03 -5.09 -13.37
CA SER A 59 11.69 -4.21 -14.34
C SER A 59 11.04 -4.27 -15.72
N GLU A 60 10.64 -5.46 -16.19
CA GLU A 60 9.89 -5.62 -17.42
C GLU A 60 8.54 -4.91 -17.39
N LEU A 61 7.79 -5.06 -16.29
CA LEU A 61 6.50 -4.38 -16.09
C LEU A 61 6.66 -2.85 -16.15
N ALA A 62 7.70 -2.32 -15.52
CA ALA A 62 8.00 -0.89 -15.54
C ALA A 62 8.42 -0.38 -16.94
N MET A 63 9.10 -1.20 -17.76
CA MET A 63 9.44 -0.85 -19.15
C MET A 63 8.20 -0.83 -20.06
N GLN A 64 7.21 -1.68 -19.78
CA GLN A 64 6.01 -1.84 -20.60
C GLN A 64 4.92 -0.82 -20.28
N ASN A 65 4.98 -0.17 -19.12
CA ASN A 65 3.94 0.74 -18.65
C ASN A 65 4.56 1.94 -17.90
N SER A 66 4.34 3.13 -18.42
CA SER A 66 4.88 4.39 -17.85
C SER A 66 4.41 4.70 -16.43
N ASN A 67 3.26 4.15 -16.02
CA ASN A 67 2.70 4.35 -14.68
C ASN A 67 3.18 3.29 -13.68
N ILE A 68 4.05 2.36 -14.10
CA ILE A 68 4.65 1.36 -13.22
C ILE A 68 6.13 1.65 -13.06
N HIS A 69 6.58 1.70 -11.82
CA HIS A 69 7.97 1.95 -11.48
C HIS A 69 8.56 0.80 -10.67
N MET A 70 9.86 0.58 -10.81
CA MET A 70 10.58 -0.45 -10.08
C MET A 70 11.72 0.14 -9.26
N VAL A 71 11.73 -0.15 -7.98
CA VAL A 71 12.80 0.25 -7.04
C VAL A 71 13.36 -0.99 -6.38
N SER A 72 14.68 -1.06 -6.17
CA SER A 72 15.32 -2.16 -5.44
C SER A 72 16.00 -1.65 -4.18
N LEU A 73 15.85 -2.37 -3.10
CA LEU A 73 16.54 -2.12 -1.84
C LEU A 73 17.75 -3.02 -1.69
N SER A 74 18.80 -2.48 -1.07
CA SER A 74 19.99 -3.25 -0.66
C SER A 74 19.78 -3.98 0.68
N LYS A 75 18.86 -3.49 1.52
CA LYS A 75 18.51 -4.09 2.81
C LYS A 75 17.01 -4.31 2.89
N LYS A 76 16.60 -5.44 3.49
CA LYS A 76 15.19 -5.77 3.70
C LYS A 76 14.55 -4.84 4.72
N GLY A 77 13.30 -4.46 4.47
CA GLY A 77 12.49 -3.67 5.41
C GLY A 77 11.31 -3.01 4.71
N VAL A 78 10.09 -3.29 5.17
CA VAL A 78 8.87 -2.67 4.59
C VAL A 78 8.90 -1.16 4.80
N GLY A 79 9.26 -0.68 5.99
CA GLY A 79 9.39 0.76 6.24
C GLY A 79 10.44 1.43 5.33
N LEU A 80 11.57 0.76 5.05
CA LEU A 80 12.57 1.25 4.09
C LEU A 80 12.01 1.28 2.66
N ALA A 81 11.20 0.29 2.30
CA ALA A 81 10.53 0.24 1.00
C ALA A 81 9.59 1.44 0.81
N LEU A 82 8.75 1.72 1.79
CA LEU A 82 7.83 2.85 1.77
C LEU A 82 8.59 4.18 1.70
N LYS A 83 9.55 4.36 2.60
CA LYS A 83 10.38 5.57 2.62
C LYS A 83 11.06 5.83 1.28
N LYS A 84 11.69 4.80 0.68
CA LYS A 84 12.39 4.92 -0.60
C LYS A 84 11.43 5.21 -1.75
N SER A 85 10.25 4.56 -1.76
CA SER A 85 9.22 4.80 -2.75
C SER A 85 8.74 6.25 -2.71
N TRP A 86 8.31 6.72 -1.56
CA TRP A 86 7.69 8.03 -1.40
C TRP A 86 8.68 9.20 -1.53
N GLN A 87 9.96 8.98 -1.25
CA GLN A 87 11.01 9.96 -1.53
C GLN A 87 11.30 10.09 -3.03
N ASN A 88 11.22 8.99 -3.80
CA ASN A 88 11.51 9.00 -5.22
C ASN A 88 10.28 9.36 -6.09
N TYR A 89 9.09 9.07 -5.59
CA TYR A 89 7.82 9.26 -6.28
C TYR A 89 6.85 10.00 -5.34
N PRO A 90 6.92 11.32 -5.26
CA PRO A 90 5.99 12.11 -4.47
C PRO A 90 4.60 12.11 -5.11
N GLY A 91 3.56 12.21 -4.30
CA GLY A 91 2.18 12.31 -4.76
C GLY A 91 1.32 12.98 -3.70
N ASP A 92 0.10 13.40 -4.04
CA ASP A 92 -0.85 13.98 -3.09
C ASP A 92 -1.35 12.93 -2.09
N PHE A 93 -1.56 11.71 -2.59
CA PHE A 93 -1.93 10.55 -1.78
C PHE A 93 -0.90 9.43 -1.91
N LEU A 94 -0.54 8.83 -0.80
CA LEU A 94 0.44 7.76 -0.71
C LEU A 94 -0.20 6.49 -0.17
N GLY A 95 -0.25 5.44 -0.99
CA GLY A 95 -0.81 4.14 -0.66
C GLY A 95 0.26 3.09 -0.37
N TYR A 96 -0.03 2.19 0.55
CA TYR A 96 0.69 0.95 0.79
C TYR A 96 -0.25 -0.23 0.71
N MET A 97 0.11 -1.22 -0.10
CA MET A 97 -0.65 -2.46 -0.24
C MET A 97 0.29 -3.68 -0.29
N ASP A 98 -0.14 -4.78 0.34
CA ASP A 98 0.49 -6.08 0.12
C ASP A 98 0.10 -6.62 -1.26
N LEU A 99 1.01 -7.38 -1.92
CA LEU A 99 0.80 -7.89 -3.29
C LEU A 99 -0.34 -8.91 -3.38
N ASP A 100 -0.67 -9.61 -2.32
CA ASP A 100 -1.69 -10.65 -2.29
C ASP A 100 -3.13 -10.14 -2.38
N PHE A 101 -3.29 -8.79 -2.33
CA PHE A 101 -4.58 -8.11 -2.31
C PHE A 101 -5.59 -8.74 -1.36
N SER A 102 -5.12 -9.04 -0.15
CA SER A 102 -5.99 -9.52 0.94
C SER A 102 -7.10 -8.51 1.30
N SER A 103 -6.99 -7.28 0.84
CA SER A 103 -8.04 -6.25 0.83
C SER A 103 -8.59 -6.07 -0.58
N ASP A 104 -9.91 -5.92 -0.70
CA ASP A 104 -10.57 -5.68 -1.99
C ASP A 104 -10.05 -4.38 -2.64
N LEU A 105 -9.77 -4.42 -3.95
CA LEU A 105 -9.26 -3.28 -4.70
C LEU A 105 -10.22 -2.09 -4.71
N SER A 106 -11.53 -2.31 -4.58
CA SER A 106 -12.54 -1.23 -4.49
C SER A 106 -12.27 -0.27 -3.35
N HIS A 107 -11.66 -0.75 -2.25
CA HIS A 107 -11.30 0.07 -1.12
C HIS A 107 -10.22 1.13 -1.43
N ILE A 108 -9.47 1.00 -2.52
CA ILE A 108 -8.52 2.02 -2.98
C ILE A 108 -9.27 3.33 -3.23
N LYS A 109 -10.30 3.27 -4.10
CA LYS A 109 -11.12 4.43 -4.45
C LYS A 109 -11.83 5.01 -3.23
N GLU A 110 -12.43 4.14 -2.41
CA GLU A 110 -13.11 4.56 -1.19
C GLU A 110 -12.17 5.30 -0.22
N SER A 111 -10.94 4.81 -0.08
CA SER A 111 -9.93 5.43 0.79
C SER A 111 -9.52 6.81 0.30
N ILE A 112 -9.22 6.95 -1.00
CA ILE A 112 -8.83 8.23 -1.59
C ILE A 112 -9.96 9.24 -1.44
N VAL A 113 -11.21 8.86 -1.79
CA VAL A 113 -12.38 9.74 -1.67
C VAL A 113 -12.63 10.15 -0.21
N LYS A 114 -12.41 9.27 0.76
CA LYS A 114 -12.53 9.62 2.18
C LYS A 114 -11.43 10.60 2.61
N LEU A 115 -10.18 10.39 2.20
CA LEU A 115 -9.08 11.32 2.48
C LEU A 115 -9.36 12.71 1.88
N GLU A 116 -10.00 12.79 0.72
CA GLU A 116 -10.34 14.07 0.09
C GLU A 116 -11.48 14.83 0.79
N ASN A 117 -12.43 14.10 1.37
CA ASN A 117 -13.68 14.69 1.86
C ASN A 117 -13.79 14.74 3.39
N THR A 118 -12.74 14.36 4.12
CA THR A 118 -12.71 14.39 5.58
C THR A 118 -11.36 14.93 6.06
N ASP A 119 -11.26 15.29 7.33
CA ASP A 119 -10.01 15.71 8.00
C ASP A 119 -9.13 14.50 8.40
N ALA A 120 -9.33 13.36 7.77
CA ALA A 120 -8.54 12.17 8.06
C ALA A 120 -7.20 12.21 7.32
N ASP A 121 -6.09 12.14 8.05
CA ASP A 121 -4.74 12.04 7.48
C ASP A 121 -4.41 10.64 6.98
N ILE A 122 -5.08 9.61 7.54
CA ILE A 122 -4.79 8.19 7.29
C ILE A 122 -6.07 7.38 7.23
N ILE A 123 -6.20 6.55 6.20
CA ILE A 123 -7.18 5.47 6.13
C ILE A 123 -6.45 4.13 6.15
N ALA A 124 -6.80 3.27 7.08
CA ALA A 124 -6.22 1.93 7.20
C ALA A 124 -7.31 0.85 7.09
N GLY A 125 -7.02 -0.21 6.37
CA GLY A 125 -7.84 -1.42 6.38
C GLY A 125 -7.82 -2.07 7.77
N SER A 126 -8.89 -2.77 8.12
CA SER A 126 -8.95 -3.53 9.37
C SER A 126 -9.61 -4.88 9.15
N ARG A 127 -8.92 -5.93 9.53
CA ARG A 127 -9.42 -7.31 9.54
C ARG A 127 -10.11 -7.67 10.85
N LEU A 128 -10.11 -6.76 11.83
CA LEU A 128 -10.63 -6.97 13.18
C LEU A 128 -12.02 -6.37 13.39
N LEU A 129 -12.54 -5.63 12.42
CA LEU A 129 -13.89 -5.09 12.49
C LEU A 129 -14.93 -6.22 12.33
N LYS A 130 -16.07 -6.10 13.01
CA LYS A 130 -17.18 -7.08 12.91
C LYS A 130 -17.74 -7.20 11.48
N SER A 131 -17.62 -6.13 10.66
CA SER A 131 -18.03 -6.08 9.27
C SER A 131 -17.01 -6.68 8.30
N SER A 132 -15.79 -6.97 8.76
CA SER A 132 -14.73 -7.50 7.89
C SER A 132 -14.99 -8.95 7.54
N ARG A 133 -15.01 -9.27 6.24
CA ARG A 133 -15.06 -10.64 5.72
C ARG A 133 -13.63 -11.17 5.63
N VAL A 134 -13.22 -11.94 6.62
CA VAL A 134 -11.86 -12.52 6.66
C VAL A 134 -11.94 -14.02 6.36
N PHE A 135 -11.29 -14.47 5.29
CA PHE A 135 -11.19 -15.88 4.95
C PHE A 135 -9.98 -16.50 5.64
N GLN A 136 -10.19 -17.62 6.36
CA GLN A 136 -9.15 -18.51 6.94
C GLN A 136 -8.09 -17.82 7.84
N ARG A 137 -8.53 -17.19 8.94
CA ARG A 137 -7.60 -16.66 9.93
C ARG A 137 -7.47 -17.59 11.13
N GLY A 138 -6.24 -18.03 11.42
CA GLY A 138 -5.95 -18.84 12.61
C GLY A 138 -6.15 -18.03 13.91
N LEU A 139 -6.69 -18.68 14.95
CA LEU A 139 -6.95 -18.06 16.27
C LEU A 139 -5.70 -17.42 16.87
N LEU A 140 -4.54 -18.08 16.78
CA LEU A 140 -3.27 -17.55 17.30
C LEU A 140 -2.90 -16.22 16.66
N ARG A 141 -3.03 -16.12 15.32
CA ARG A 141 -2.74 -14.91 14.56
C ARG A 141 -3.71 -13.78 14.89
N THR A 142 -4.94 -14.12 15.26
CA THR A 142 -5.93 -13.12 15.72
C THR A 142 -5.56 -12.56 17.08
N VAL A 143 -5.23 -13.43 18.05
CA VAL A 143 -4.83 -13.03 19.40
C VAL A 143 -3.56 -12.16 19.38
N THR A 144 -2.54 -12.56 18.62
CA THR A 144 -1.30 -11.76 18.50
C THR A 144 -1.56 -10.37 17.90
N SER A 145 -2.41 -10.27 16.88
CA SER A 145 -2.77 -8.97 16.28
C SER A 145 -3.54 -8.08 17.25
N ILE A 146 -4.51 -8.64 18.00
CA ILE A 146 -5.28 -7.87 18.99
C ILE A 146 -4.35 -7.37 20.10
N SER A 147 -3.48 -8.23 20.63
CA SER A 147 -2.52 -7.86 21.68
C SER A 147 -1.56 -6.76 21.19
N PHE A 148 -1.00 -6.91 20.00
CA PHE A 148 -0.13 -5.91 19.40
C PHE A 148 -0.85 -4.55 19.22
N ASN A 149 -2.06 -4.56 18.68
CA ASN A 149 -2.83 -3.32 18.49
C ASN A 149 -3.16 -2.64 19.82
N LYS A 150 -3.49 -3.42 20.88
CA LYS A 150 -3.70 -2.85 22.22
C LYS A 150 -2.43 -2.16 22.74
N ILE A 151 -1.27 -2.79 22.60
CA ILE A 151 0.01 -2.23 23.05
C ILE A 151 0.30 -0.93 22.27
N ILE A 152 0.19 -0.93 20.96
CA ILE A 152 0.42 0.26 20.14
C ILE A 152 -0.56 1.37 20.49
N SER A 153 -1.86 1.05 20.64
CA SER A 153 -2.87 2.04 21.03
C SER A 153 -2.59 2.66 22.39
N LEU A 154 -2.09 1.85 23.34
CA LEU A 154 -1.76 2.33 24.69
C LEU A 154 -0.52 3.24 24.69
N ILE A 155 0.52 2.88 23.92
CA ILE A 155 1.78 3.62 23.90
C ILE A 155 1.65 4.93 23.10
N PHE A 156 0.97 4.87 21.94
CA PHE A 156 0.93 5.97 20.98
C PHE A 156 -0.42 6.68 20.92
N ASN A 157 -1.38 6.31 21.79
CA ASN A 157 -2.74 6.86 21.80
C ASN A 157 -3.42 6.84 20.42
N THR A 158 -3.19 5.78 19.63
CA THR A 158 -3.72 5.66 18.27
C THR A 158 -5.12 5.04 18.27
N LYS A 159 -5.93 5.45 17.28
CA LYS A 159 -7.29 4.90 17.06
C LYS A 159 -7.32 3.74 16.08
N PHE A 160 -6.17 3.20 15.67
CA PHE A 160 -6.10 2.07 14.73
C PHE A 160 -6.66 0.78 15.34
N THR A 161 -7.55 0.13 14.60
CA THR A 161 -8.10 -1.18 14.99
C THR A 161 -7.23 -2.34 14.51
N ASP A 162 -6.48 -2.18 13.40
CA ASP A 162 -5.53 -3.16 12.86
C ASP A 162 -4.30 -2.49 12.25
N GLY A 163 -3.33 -2.12 13.09
CA GLY A 163 -2.07 -1.50 12.68
C GLY A 163 -1.19 -2.39 11.78
N MET A 164 -1.44 -3.71 11.76
CA MET A 164 -0.69 -4.67 10.94
C MET A 164 -1.36 -4.98 9.59
N CYS A 165 -2.46 -4.31 9.23
CA CYS A 165 -3.07 -4.49 7.93
C CYS A 165 -2.17 -3.90 6.83
N GLY A 166 -1.88 -4.70 5.81
CA GLY A 166 -1.10 -4.29 4.63
C GLY A 166 -1.94 -3.50 3.62
N PHE A 167 -2.77 -2.59 4.11
CA PHE A 167 -3.56 -1.68 3.28
C PHE A 167 -3.71 -0.35 4.04
N LYS A 168 -3.02 0.69 3.56
CA LYS A 168 -3.07 2.03 4.16
C LYS A 168 -2.93 3.09 3.09
N PHE A 169 -3.68 4.18 3.24
CA PHE A 169 -3.57 5.38 2.42
C PHE A 169 -3.40 6.61 3.30
N PHE A 170 -2.61 7.57 2.85
CA PHE A 170 -2.19 8.76 3.59
C PHE A 170 -2.32 10.00 2.71
N VAL A 171 -2.57 11.16 3.34
CA VAL A 171 -2.36 12.46 2.72
C VAL A 171 -0.88 12.82 2.86
N ASN A 172 -0.21 13.23 1.78
CA ASN A 172 1.24 13.47 1.79
C ASN A 172 1.66 14.68 2.62
N GLU A 173 0.84 15.72 2.70
CA GLU A 173 1.17 16.97 3.41
C GLU A 173 1.60 16.77 4.87
N ASN A 174 1.17 15.65 5.49
CA ASN A 174 1.43 15.34 6.89
C ASN A 174 2.47 14.23 7.10
N LEU A 175 3.14 13.78 6.03
CA LEU A 175 4.01 12.59 6.09
C LEU A 175 5.41 12.86 6.62
N GLU A 176 5.88 14.12 6.66
CA GLU A 176 7.19 14.45 7.24
C GLU A 176 7.31 14.00 8.71
N ILE A 177 6.19 13.95 9.42
CA ILE A 177 6.13 13.50 10.81
C ILE A 177 6.48 12.00 10.97
N PHE A 178 6.25 11.17 9.94
CA PHE A 178 6.46 9.72 10.01
C PHE A 178 7.90 9.27 9.73
N PHE A 179 8.74 10.15 9.20
CA PHE A 179 10.14 9.81 8.82
C PHE A 179 11.19 10.32 9.79
N ILE A 180 10.78 10.91 10.91
CA ILE A 180 11.69 11.47 11.94
C ILE A 180 12.16 10.39 12.96
N ILE A 181 11.83 9.11 12.74
CA ILE A 181 12.30 8.01 13.60
C ILE A 181 13.37 7.18 12.90
#